data_b1aa4c061720046147fd636412c1bef5
#
_entry.id   b1aa4c061720046147fd636412c1bef5
#
_cell.length_a   1.000
_cell.length_b   1.000
_cell.length_c   1.000
_cell.angle_alpha   90.00
_cell.angle_beta   90.00
_cell.angle_gamma   90.00
#
_symmetry.space_group_name_H-M   'P 1'
#
loop_
_entity.id
_entity.type
_entity.pdbx_description
1 polymer ?
#
loop_
_entity_poly.entity_id
_entity_poly.type
_entity_poly.pdbx_seq_one_letter_code
_entity_poly.pdbx_strand_id
1 'polypeptide(L)'
;MNLNDFYRSKAWRDFRKQLINERRNKEDGLLYCEYSGEVIVSEWQAVAHHIKPLTAANFNDASIAFNPDNIQIVSHQSHNQIHKRFGYSSSDRKVYLVVGAPLAGKTTFVKNAKGNSDLVIDFDELVNAMTLSTTGAVGLPKALNAVLFTARQTLLEQVKMRQGKWEQCWIVSAEGLRSQVEDMAEQLGAEII
;
A
#
# COMPACT_ATOMS: atom_id res chain seq x y z
N MET A 1 -2.63 11.54 -32.47
CA MET A 1 -3.04 11.47 -31.05
C MET A 1 -2.56 10.14 -30.52
N ASN A 2 -1.89 10.10 -29.40
CA ASN A 2 -1.47 8.88 -28.75
C ASN A 2 -2.31 8.62 -27.47
N LEU A 3 -2.12 7.49 -26.80
CA LEU A 3 -2.88 7.13 -25.60
C LEU A 3 -2.72 8.13 -24.45
N ASN A 4 -1.53 8.75 -24.31
CA ASN A 4 -1.31 9.77 -23.29
C ASN A 4 -2.06 11.07 -23.62
N ASP A 5 -2.15 11.43 -24.90
CA ASP A 5 -2.92 12.58 -25.35
C ASP A 5 -4.42 12.38 -25.13
N PHE A 6 -4.91 11.13 -25.29
CA PHE A 6 -6.29 10.77 -24.98
C PHE A 6 -6.64 11.10 -23.53
N TYR A 7 -5.85 10.60 -22.57
CA TYR A 7 -6.11 10.84 -21.14
C TYR A 7 -5.97 12.32 -20.73
N ARG A 8 -5.24 13.13 -21.50
CA ARG A 8 -5.12 14.58 -21.30
C ARG A 8 -6.18 15.40 -22.05
N SER A 9 -6.97 14.76 -22.90
CA SER A 9 -7.98 15.44 -23.71
C SER A 9 -9.09 16.06 -22.86
N LYS A 10 -9.68 17.16 -23.37
CA LYS A 10 -10.85 17.78 -22.73
C LYS A 10 -12.02 16.80 -22.68
N ALA A 11 -12.26 16.06 -23.77
CA ALA A 11 -13.33 15.09 -23.86
C ALA A 11 -13.26 14.03 -22.76
N TRP A 12 -12.06 13.45 -22.53
CA TRP A 12 -11.87 12.47 -21.47
C TRP A 12 -12.09 13.06 -20.07
N ARG A 13 -11.57 14.26 -19.82
CA ARG A 13 -11.74 14.92 -18.50
C ARG A 13 -13.19 15.23 -18.19
N ASP A 14 -13.94 15.73 -19.17
CA ASP A 14 -15.36 16.08 -19.02
C ASP A 14 -16.20 14.82 -18.80
N PHE A 15 -15.95 13.77 -19.58
CA PHE A 15 -16.61 12.47 -19.43
C PHE A 15 -16.32 11.83 -18.06
N ARG A 16 -15.05 11.81 -17.63
CA ARG A 16 -14.66 11.30 -16.31
C ARG A 16 -15.37 12.06 -15.19
N LYS A 17 -15.43 13.39 -15.26
CA LYS A 17 -16.10 14.22 -14.26
C LYS A 17 -17.60 13.92 -14.19
N GLN A 18 -18.26 13.79 -15.34
CA GLN A 18 -19.65 13.41 -15.41
C GLN A 18 -19.88 12.04 -14.78
N LEU A 19 -19.10 11.06 -15.16
CA LEU A 19 -19.22 9.68 -14.64
C LEU A 19 -19.03 9.61 -13.12
N ILE A 20 -18.05 10.33 -12.57
CA ILE A 20 -17.84 10.43 -11.12
C ILE A 20 -19.09 10.99 -10.43
N ASN A 21 -19.74 12.02 -10.99
CA ASN A 21 -20.95 12.60 -10.41
C ASN A 21 -22.14 11.63 -10.49
N GLU A 22 -22.28 10.89 -11.59
CA GLU A 22 -23.34 9.90 -11.79
C GLU A 22 -23.22 8.69 -10.83
N ARG A 23 -21.98 8.34 -10.45
CA ARG A 23 -21.66 7.20 -9.57
C ARG A 23 -21.72 7.56 -8.07
N ARG A 24 -21.98 8.82 -7.71
CA ARG A 24 -22.24 9.17 -6.33
C ARG A 24 -23.50 8.48 -5.81
N ASN A 25 -23.40 7.97 -4.62
CA ASN A 25 -24.57 7.41 -3.92
C ASN A 25 -25.62 8.51 -3.76
N LYS A 26 -26.87 8.20 -4.09
CA LYS A 26 -27.99 9.17 -4.07
C LYS A 26 -28.50 9.46 -2.66
N GLU A 27 -28.23 8.61 -1.69
CA GLU A 27 -28.72 8.75 -0.33
C GLU A 27 -27.80 9.65 0.52
N ASP A 28 -26.48 9.49 0.39
CA ASP A 28 -25.51 10.22 1.21
C ASP A 28 -24.59 11.18 0.41
N GLY A 29 -24.66 11.15 -0.93
CA GLY A 29 -23.84 11.99 -1.81
C GLY A 29 -22.37 11.58 -1.89
N LEU A 30 -21.97 10.51 -1.22
CA LEU A 30 -20.60 10.06 -1.18
C LEU A 30 -20.23 9.27 -2.43
N LEU A 31 -18.94 9.25 -2.74
CA LEU A 31 -18.38 8.43 -3.80
C LEU A 31 -17.72 7.20 -3.19
N TYR A 32 -18.11 6.03 -3.64
CA TYR A 32 -17.54 4.76 -3.17
C TYR A 32 -16.64 4.14 -4.24
N CYS A 33 -15.56 3.53 -3.79
CA CYS A 33 -14.70 2.72 -4.64
C CYS A 33 -15.44 1.46 -5.08
N GLU A 34 -15.69 1.30 -6.37
CA GLU A 34 -16.45 0.16 -6.91
C GLU A 34 -15.69 -1.18 -6.79
N TYR A 35 -14.42 -1.15 -6.39
CA TYR A 35 -13.61 -2.35 -6.16
C TYR A 35 -13.57 -2.76 -4.68
N SER A 36 -13.32 -1.81 -3.77
CA SER A 36 -13.15 -2.09 -2.32
C SER A 36 -14.38 -1.75 -1.47
N GLY A 37 -15.34 -0.98 -1.99
CA GLY A 37 -16.47 -0.47 -1.23
C GLY A 37 -16.15 0.70 -0.29
N GLU A 38 -14.89 1.12 -0.19
CA GLU A 38 -14.46 2.22 0.69
C GLU A 38 -14.85 3.59 0.12
N VAL A 39 -15.08 4.56 1.01
CA VAL A 39 -15.39 5.94 0.61
C VAL A 39 -14.17 6.60 -0.02
N ILE A 40 -14.36 7.21 -1.19
CA ILE A 40 -13.38 8.09 -1.83
C ILE A 40 -13.66 9.53 -1.40
N VAL A 41 -12.86 10.04 -0.47
CA VAL A 41 -13.09 11.32 0.19
C VAL A 41 -12.97 12.52 -0.78
N SER A 42 -12.14 12.40 -1.81
CA SER A 42 -11.84 13.50 -2.72
C SER A 42 -11.78 13.03 -4.17
N GLU A 43 -12.31 13.84 -5.09
CA GLU A 43 -12.34 13.53 -6.54
C GLU A 43 -10.94 13.31 -7.14
N TRP A 44 -9.90 13.92 -6.58
CA TRP A 44 -8.53 13.69 -7.05
C TRP A 44 -8.02 12.29 -6.70
N GLN A 45 -8.62 11.63 -5.68
CA GLN A 45 -8.32 10.24 -5.33
C GLN A 45 -9.09 9.23 -6.17
N ALA A 46 -10.12 9.68 -6.91
CA ALA A 46 -10.88 8.83 -7.80
C ALA A 46 -10.12 8.56 -9.10
N VAL A 47 -10.05 7.33 -9.51
CA VAL A 47 -9.48 6.89 -10.79
C VAL A 47 -10.57 6.23 -11.62
N ALA A 48 -10.77 6.70 -12.84
CA ALA A 48 -11.61 6.02 -13.82
C ALA A 48 -10.79 4.92 -14.51
N HIS A 49 -10.97 3.70 -14.04
CA HIS A 49 -10.26 2.52 -14.49
C HIS A 49 -11.02 1.83 -15.63
N HIS A 50 -10.37 1.61 -16.78
CA HIS A 50 -10.95 0.83 -17.87
C HIS A 50 -10.80 -0.67 -17.58
N ILE A 51 -11.94 -1.39 -17.46
CA ILE A 51 -12.00 -2.85 -17.25
C ILE A 51 -11.33 -3.55 -18.42
N LYS A 52 -11.75 -3.22 -19.65
CA LYS A 52 -11.02 -3.58 -20.88
C LYS A 52 -10.00 -2.47 -21.14
N PRO A 53 -8.70 -2.75 -20.99
CA PRO A 53 -7.67 -1.72 -21.07
C PRO A 53 -7.63 -1.01 -22.42
N LEU A 54 -7.37 0.28 -22.41
CA LEU A 54 -7.07 1.02 -23.63
C LEU A 54 -5.65 0.71 -24.10
N THR A 55 -5.55 0.54 -25.40
CA THR A 55 -4.30 0.28 -26.12
C THR A 55 -4.14 1.27 -27.27
N ALA A 56 -2.98 1.30 -27.91
CA ALA A 56 -2.79 2.09 -29.12
C ALA A 56 -3.75 1.73 -30.27
N ALA A 57 -4.31 0.52 -30.25
CA ALA A 57 -5.22 0.05 -31.27
C ALA A 57 -6.70 0.42 -31.02
N ASN A 58 -7.11 0.63 -29.75
CA ASN A 58 -8.51 0.79 -29.40
C ASN A 58 -8.89 2.10 -28.69
N PHE A 59 -7.93 2.98 -28.36
CA PHE A 59 -8.23 4.22 -27.62
C PHE A 59 -9.08 5.22 -28.41
N ASN A 60 -9.17 5.08 -29.73
CA ASN A 60 -10.03 5.88 -30.58
C ASN A 60 -11.45 5.29 -30.74
N ASP A 61 -11.67 4.08 -30.24
CA ASP A 61 -12.99 3.46 -30.26
C ASP A 61 -13.84 3.98 -29.11
N ALA A 62 -14.79 4.86 -29.42
CA ALA A 62 -15.66 5.48 -28.43
C ALA A 62 -16.50 4.47 -27.66
N SER A 63 -16.84 3.32 -28.28
CA SER A 63 -17.60 2.26 -27.63
C SER A 63 -16.80 1.52 -26.54
N ILE A 64 -15.49 1.71 -26.51
CA ILE A 64 -14.58 1.17 -25.49
C ILE A 64 -14.11 2.31 -24.58
N ALA A 65 -13.65 3.41 -25.17
CA ALA A 65 -12.96 4.48 -24.45
C ALA A 65 -13.92 5.38 -23.63
N PHE A 66 -15.15 5.56 -24.08
CA PHE A 66 -16.18 6.38 -23.41
C PHE A 66 -17.40 5.54 -23.00
N ASN A 67 -17.24 4.23 -22.87
CA ASN A 67 -18.32 3.36 -22.41
C ASN A 67 -18.38 3.34 -20.87
N PRO A 68 -19.46 3.84 -20.23
CA PRO A 68 -19.60 3.81 -18.77
C PRO A 68 -19.50 2.40 -18.18
N ASP A 69 -19.99 1.37 -18.91
CA ASP A 69 -19.96 -0.03 -18.44
C ASP A 69 -18.53 -0.63 -18.49
N ASN A 70 -17.64 -0.01 -19.27
CA ASN A 70 -16.23 -0.38 -19.32
C ASN A 70 -15.37 0.37 -18.31
N ILE A 71 -15.97 1.20 -17.45
CA ILE A 71 -15.22 2.02 -16.50
C ILE A 71 -15.71 1.76 -15.08
N GLN A 72 -14.75 1.51 -14.19
CA GLN A 72 -14.94 1.49 -12.74
C GLN A 72 -14.34 2.75 -12.12
N ILE A 73 -15.05 3.37 -11.19
CA ILE A 73 -14.51 4.44 -10.35
C ILE A 73 -13.89 3.80 -9.12
N VAL A 74 -12.58 3.88 -9.01
CA VAL A 74 -11.81 3.23 -7.95
C VAL A 74 -10.86 4.21 -7.26
N SER A 75 -10.45 3.91 -6.04
CA SER A 75 -9.38 4.65 -5.36
C SER A 75 -8.02 4.41 -6.06
N HIS A 76 -7.05 5.31 -5.86
CA HIS A 76 -5.67 5.08 -6.33
C HIS A 76 -5.09 3.77 -5.81
N GLN A 77 -5.41 3.43 -4.56
CA GLN A 77 -4.99 2.19 -3.94
C GLN A 77 -5.56 0.97 -4.67
N SER A 78 -6.88 0.93 -4.85
CA SER A 78 -7.56 -0.15 -5.57
C SER A 78 -7.09 -0.25 -7.03
N HIS A 79 -6.87 0.88 -7.71
CA HIS A 79 -6.31 0.90 -9.07
C HIS A 79 -4.92 0.27 -9.14
N ASN A 80 -4.06 0.53 -8.14
CA ASN A 80 -2.76 -0.10 -8.06
C ASN A 80 -2.85 -1.61 -7.79
N GLN A 81 -3.82 -2.05 -6.98
CA GLN A 81 -4.11 -3.47 -6.74
C GLN A 81 -4.57 -4.17 -8.02
N ILE A 82 -5.54 -3.60 -8.73
CA ILE A 82 -6.06 -4.14 -10.00
C ILE A 82 -4.92 -4.33 -11.02
N HIS A 83 -4.04 -3.34 -11.13
CA HIS A 83 -2.89 -3.39 -12.06
C HIS A 83 -1.66 -4.12 -11.50
N LYS A 84 -1.73 -4.67 -10.30
CA LYS A 84 -0.58 -5.29 -9.61
C LYS A 84 0.65 -4.38 -9.62
N ARG A 85 0.43 -3.05 -9.58
CA ARG A 85 1.51 -2.07 -9.52
C ARG A 85 2.17 -2.11 -8.15
N PHE A 86 3.45 -1.72 -8.09
CA PHE A 86 4.23 -1.72 -6.85
C PHE A 86 4.27 -3.06 -6.12
N GLY A 87 4.03 -4.16 -6.87
CA GLY A 87 4.03 -5.49 -6.31
C GLY A 87 2.76 -5.83 -5.51
N TYR A 88 1.65 -5.15 -5.73
CA TYR A 88 0.35 -5.67 -5.33
C TYR A 88 0.11 -7.00 -6.07
N SER A 89 0.58 -8.08 -5.55
CA SER A 89 0.21 -9.42 -5.98
C SER A 89 -0.24 -10.19 -4.76
N SER A 90 -1.40 -10.79 -4.90
CA SER A 90 -2.01 -11.87 -4.12
C SER A 90 -1.60 -12.05 -2.64
N SER A 91 -2.54 -12.55 -1.89
CA SER A 91 -2.54 -13.09 -0.54
C SER A 91 -1.36 -14.00 -0.13
N ASP A 92 -0.42 -14.30 -1.02
CA ASP A 92 0.64 -15.29 -0.76
C ASP A 92 1.90 -14.71 -0.11
N ARG A 93 2.00 -13.39 0.03
CA ARG A 93 3.14 -12.78 0.69
C ARG A 93 3.00 -12.86 2.19
N LYS A 94 3.83 -13.70 2.77
CA LYS A 94 3.82 -13.90 4.21
C LYS A 94 4.49 -12.75 4.93
N VAL A 95 3.91 -12.36 6.04
CA VAL A 95 4.49 -11.41 6.98
C VAL A 95 4.69 -12.12 8.30
N TYR A 96 5.85 -12.00 8.86
CA TYR A 96 6.22 -12.56 10.16
C TYR A 96 6.49 -11.46 11.16
N LEU A 97 5.87 -11.55 12.32
CA LEU A 97 6.10 -10.67 13.46
C LEU A 97 6.92 -11.42 14.49
N VAL A 98 8.23 -11.13 14.51
CA VAL A 98 9.19 -11.77 15.43
C VAL A 98 9.24 -10.98 16.72
N VAL A 99 8.70 -11.56 17.79
CA VAL A 99 8.51 -10.91 19.09
C VAL A 99 9.38 -11.57 20.16
N GLY A 100 9.84 -10.79 21.11
CA GLY A 100 10.59 -11.31 22.25
C GLY A 100 11.35 -10.23 23.01
N ALA A 101 11.88 -10.59 24.16
CA ALA A 101 12.64 -9.69 25.02
C ALA A 101 13.86 -9.08 24.29
N PRO A 102 14.34 -7.91 24.73
CA PRO A 102 15.62 -7.39 24.27
C PRO A 102 16.73 -8.45 24.41
N LEU A 103 17.62 -8.50 23.44
CA LEU A 103 18.74 -9.44 23.39
C LEU A 103 18.36 -10.95 23.24
N ALA A 104 17.10 -11.28 23.03
CA ALA A 104 16.66 -12.67 22.79
C ALA A 104 17.12 -13.27 21.43
N GLY A 105 17.92 -12.54 20.65
CA GLY A 105 18.45 -13.05 19.39
C GLY A 105 17.53 -12.89 18.17
N LYS A 106 16.44 -12.08 18.25
CA LYS A 106 15.47 -11.87 17.18
C LYS A 106 16.11 -11.48 15.85
N THR A 107 16.96 -10.46 15.87
CA THR A 107 17.65 -9.97 14.66
C THR A 107 18.57 -11.04 14.08
N THR A 108 19.25 -11.80 14.92
CA THR A 108 20.09 -12.95 14.50
C THR A 108 19.24 -14.05 13.87
N PHE A 109 18.10 -14.38 14.47
CA PHE A 109 17.14 -15.32 13.90
C PHE A 109 16.69 -14.89 12.51
N VAL A 110 16.24 -13.63 12.35
CA VAL A 110 15.80 -13.10 11.06
C VAL A 110 16.94 -13.09 10.03
N LYS A 111 18.16 -12.69 10.42
CA LYS A 111 19.34 -12.74 9.53
C LYS A 111 19.61 -14.12 8.96
N ASN A 112 19.34 -15.18 9.75
CA ASN A 112 19.55 -16.57 9.33
C ASN A 112 18.37 -17.15 8.54
N ALA A 113 17.15 -16.67 8.79
CA ALA A 113 15.92 -17.19 8.19
C ALA A 113 15.52 -16.52 6.88
N LYS A 114 15.86 -15.23 6.71
CA LYS A 114 15.45 -14.45 5.55
C LYS A 114 16.10 -14.86 4.25
N GLY A 115 15.35 -14.80 3.16
CA GLY A 115 15.85 -14.89 1.80
C GLY A 115 16.43 -13.57 1.28
N ASN A 116 16.98 -13.62 0.05
CA ASN A 116 17.59 -12.44 -0.57
C ASN A 116 16.55 -11.39 -1.02
N SER A 117 15.33 -11.81 -1.31
CA SER A 117 14.22 -10.95 -1.75
C SER A 117 13.28 -10.55 -0.62
N ASP A 118 13.62 -10.86 0.64
CA ASP A 118 12.80 -10.56 1.78
C ASP A 118 13.02 -9.15 2.31
N LEU A 119 11.93 -8.51 2.75
CA LEU A 119 11.97 -7.25 3.45
C LEU A 119 12.15 -7.50 4.96
N VAL A 120 13.04 -6.73 5.60
CA VAL A 120 13.21 -6.75 7.05
C VAL A 120 12.92 -5.36 7.61
N ILE A 121 12.05 -5.30 8.62
CA ILE A 121 11.77 -4.07 9.38
C ILE A 121 12.18 -4.31 10.83
N ASP A 122 13.38 -3.86 11.16
CA ASP A 122 13.93 -3.83 12.50
C ASP A 122 14.18 -2.37 12.89
N PHE A 123 13.57 -1.91 13.98
CA PHE A 123 13.66 -0.51 14.37
C PHE A 123 15.07 -0.09 14.75
N ASP A 124 15.82 -0.95 15.43
CA ASP A 124 17.20 -0.64 15.80
C ASP A 124 18.11 -0.54 14.57
N GLU A 125 17.94 -1.42 13.59
CA GLU A 125 18.68 -1.34 12.32
C GLU A 125 18.26 -0.12 11.49
N LEU A 126 16.98 0.26 11.53
CA LEU A 126 16.49 1.49 10.90
C LEU A 126 17.14 2.74 11.52
N VAL A 127 17.19 2.79 12.87
CA VAL A 127 17.89 3.85 13.60
C VAL A 127 19.37 3.89 13.21
N ASN A 128 20.03 2.76 13.21
CA ASN A 128 21.44 2.66 12.82
C ASN A 128 21.68 3.20 11.42
N ALA A 129 20.84 2.81 10.46
CA ALA A 129 20.96 3.25 9.07
C ALA A 129 20.74 4.76 8.90
N MET A 130 19.78 5.34 9.63
CA MET A 130 19.43 6.76 9.49
C MET A 130 20.30 7.70 10.32
N THR A 131 20.97 7.20 11.35
CA THR A 131 21.83 8.01 12.25
C THR A 131 23.32 7.70 12.12
N LEU A 132 23.68 6.68 11.32
CA LEU A 132 25.03 6.12 11.24
C LEU A 132 25.54 5.62 12.62
N SER A 133 24.60 5.29 13.52
CA SER A 133 24.89 4.70 14.83
C SER A 133 25.06 3.19 14.73
N THR A 134 25.60 2.59 15.77
CA THR A 134 25.69 1.12 15.94
C THR A 134 24.96 0.63 17.19
N THR A 135 24.30 1.55 17.92
CA THR A 135 23.67 1.28 19.22
C THR A 135 22.16 1.12 19.16
N GLY A 136 21.57 1.14 17.94
CA GLY A 136 20.14 1.10 17.76
C GLY A 136 19.43 2.29 18.39
N ALA A 137 18.27 2.05 18.98
CA ALA A 137 17.46 3.09 19.63
C ALA A 137 17.99 3.49 21.02
N VAL A 138 19.04 2.85 21.52
CA VAL A 138 19.62 3.19 22.82
C VAL A 138 20.26 4.57 22.77
N GLY A 139 19.79 5.48 23.63
CA GLY A 139 20.28 6.86 23.66
C GLY A 139 19.80 7.76 22.53
N LEU A 140 18.81 7.32 21.74
CA LEU A 140 18.26 8.09 20.65
C LEU A 140 17.66 9.43 21.14
N PRO A 141 18.11 10.59 20.61
CA PRO A 141 17.54 11.88 20.95
C PRO A 141 16.04 11.96 20.68
N LYS A 142 15.25 12.52 21.61
CA LYS A 142 13.80 12.65 21.46
C LYS A 142 13.39 13.37 20.17
N ALA A 143 14.20 14.32 19.70
CA ALA A 143 13.95 15.04 18.45
C ALA A 143 13.93 14.12 17.21
N LEU A 144 14.69 13.04 17.21
CA LEU A 144 14.75 12.09 16.11
C LEU A 144 13.67 10.99 16.21
N ASN A 145 13.18 10.72 17.43
CA ASN A 145 12.19 9.66 17.67
C ASN A 145 10.96 9.81 16.78
N ALA A 146 10.38 11.01 16.69
CA ALA A 146 9.17 11.25 15.89
C ALA A 146 9.39 10.91 14.41
N VAL A 147 10.53 11.32 13.85
CA VAL A 147 10.87 11.07 12.43
C VAL A 147 11.07 9.59 12.19
N LEU A 148 11.81 8.90 13.06
CA LEU A 148 12.11 7.46 12.93
C LEU A 148 10.88 6.59 13.14
N PHE A 149 10.01 6.95 14.09
CA PHE A 149 8.72 6.31 14.25
C PHE A 149 7.82 6.51 13.03
N THR A 150 7.76 7.72 12.46
CA THR A 150 7.00 7.98 11.24
C THR A 150 7.54 7.16 10.07
N ALA A 151 8.86 7.07 9.91
CA ALA A 151 9.48 6.25 8.88
C ALA A 151 9.09 4.76 9.05
N ARG A 152 9.17 4.23 10.28
CA ARG A 152 8.73 2.86 10.59
C ARG A 152 7.25 2.65 10.27
N GLN A 153 6.38 3.56 10.68
CA GLN A 153 4.95 3.44 10.40
C GLN A 153 4.65 3.46 8.91
N THR A 154 5.33 4.33 8.16
CA THR A 154 5.21 4.34 6.69
C THR A 154 5.60 2.99 6.09
N LEU A 155 6.67 2.36 6.56
CA LEU A 155 7.07 1.02 6.11
C LEU A 155 6.02 -0.04 6.47
N LEU A 156 5.45 0.00 7.68
CA LEU A 156 4.40 -0.93 8.10
C LEU A 156 3.13 -0.76 7.25
N GLU A 157 2.73 0.46 6.91
CA GLU A 157 1.62 0.70 5.99
C GLU A 157 1.91 0.15 4.58
N GLN A 158 3.14 0.28 4.08
CA GLN A 158 3.54 -0.35 2.82
C GLN A 158 3.42 -1.89 2.87
N VAL A 159 3.79 -2.50 4.00
CA VAL A 159 3.66 -3.96 4.21
C VAL A 159 2.19 -4.36 4.33
N LYS A 160 1.38 -3.64 5.10
CA LYS A 160 -0.06 -3.85 5.21
C LYS A 160 -0.74 -3.88 3.83
N MET A 161 -0.34 -2.96 2.97
CA MET A 161 -0.82 -2.88 1.59
C MET A 161 -0.11 -3.86 0.63
N ARG A 162 0.81 -4.69 1.13
CA ARG A 162 1.62 -5.60 0.31
C ARG A 162 2.35 -4.89 -0.84
N GLN A 163 2.78 -3.63 -0.64
CA GLN A 163 3.52 -2.86 -1.64
C GLN A 163 4.96 -3.36 -1.78
N GLY A 164 5.50 -3.28 -3.00
CA GLY A 164 6.86 -3.75 -3.29
C GLY A 164 6.89 -5.11 -3.99
N LYS A 165 8.09 -5.63 -4.23
CA LYS A 165 8.34 -6.93 -4.88
C LYS A 165 9.04 -7.92 -3.95
N TRP A 166 8.91 -7.72 -2.64
CA TRP A 166 9.46 -8.64 -1.65
C TRP A 166 8.68 -9.96 -1.61
N GLU A 167 9.34 -11.04 -1.24
CA GLU A 167 8.74 -12.38 -1.12
C GLU A 167 8.11 -12.59 0.26
N GLN A 168 8.86 -12.31 1.32
CA GLN A 168 8.40 -12.36 2.70
C GLN A 168 8.80 -11.07 3.41
N CYS A 169 8.08 -10.75 4.49
CA CYS A 169 8.44 -9.60 5.33
C CYS A 169 8.63 -10.05 6.78
N TRP A 170 9.75 -9.68 7.36
CA TRP A 170 10.14 -9.97 8.73
C TRP A 170 10.11 -8.67 9.53
N ILE A 171 9.23 -8.59 10.52
CA ILE A 171 9.10 -7.41 11.38
C ILE A 171 9.62 -7.80 12.76
N VAL A 172 10.70 -7.16 13.20
CA VAL A 172 11.26 -7.37 14.53
C VAL A 172 10.60 -6.37 15.50
N SER A 173 10.02 -6.90 16.57
CA SER A 173 9.36 -6.12 17.60
C SER A 173 9.85 -6.50 18.99
N ALA A 174 9.84 -5.52 19.89
CA ALA A 174 10.04 -5.80 21.30
C ALA A 174 8.83 -6.56 21.86
N GLU A 175 9.05 -7.30 22.94
CA GLU A 175 7.96 -7.88 23.73
C GLU A 175 7.07 -6.73 24.26
N GLY A 176 5.77 -6.87 24.09
CA GLY A 176 4.74 -5.93 24.54
C GLY A 176 3.60 -6.66 25.24
N LEU A 177 2.53 -5.94 25.55
CA LEU A 177 1.30 -6.59 26.00
C LEU A 177 0.80 -7.52 24.90
N ARG A 178 0.39 -8.72 25.26
CA ARG A 178 -0.07 -9.75 24.32
C ARG A 178 -1.13 -9.22 23.37
N SER A 179 -2.10 -8.44 23.88
CA SER A 179 -3.13 -7.81 23.05
C SER A 179 -2.56 -6.88 21.98
N GLN A 180 -1.53 -6.08 22.30
CA GLN A 180 -0.90 -5.17 21.34
C GLN A 180 -0.16 -5.94 20.22
N VAL A 181 0.44 -7.07 20.56
CA VAL A 181 1.11 -7.94 19.59
C VAL A 181 0.09 -8.60 18.67
N GLU A 182 -1.01 -9.12 19.25
CA GLU A 182 -2.11 -9.73 18.51
C GLU A 182 -2.79 -8.71 17.58
N ASP A 183 -3.09 -7.50 18.07
CA ASP A 183 -3.67 -6.40 17.27
C ASP A 183 -2.75 -6.01 16.09
N MET A 184 -1.46 -5.93 16.35
CA MET A 184 -0.47 -5.61 15.30
C MET A 184 -0.39 -6.73 14.26
N ALA A 185 -0.40 -7.98 14.70
CA ALA A 185 -0.37 -9.13 13.81
C ALA A 185 -1.62 -9.18 12.94
N GLU A 186 -2.80 -8.95 13.52
CA GLU A 186 -4.07 -8.90 12.79
C GLU A 186 -4.07 -7.77 11.75
N GLN A 187 -3.67 -6.54 12.13
CA GLN A 187 -3.61 -5.39 11.22
C GLN A 187 -2.68 -5.61 10.03
N LEU A 188 -1.60 -6.36 10.23
CA LEU A 188 -0.59 -6.64 9.21
C LEU A 188 -0.85 -7.95 8.46
N GLY A 189 -1.80 -8.77 8.92
CA GLY A 189 -1.97 -10.14 8.46
C GLY A 189 -0.68 -10.94 8.64
N ALA A 190 -0.06 -10.83 9.83
CA ALA A 190 1.22 -11.41 10.16
C ALA A 190 1.09 -12.67 11.02
N GLU A 191 1.99 -13.61 10.81
CA GLU A 191 2.19 -14.76 11.68
C GLU A 191 3.17 -14.37 12.79
N ILE A 192 2.80 -14.64 14.07
CA ILE A 192 3.64 -14.33 15.23
C ILE A 192 4.66 -15.46 15.42
N ILE A 193 5.92 -15.11 15.57
CA ILE A 193 7.06 -16.00 15.84
C ILE A 193 7.77 -15.58 17.13
#